data_fdb1b57e510fa9a2fd494a994cc54d12
#
_entry.id   fdb1b57e510fa9a2fd494a994cc54d12
#
_cell.length_a   1.000
_cell.length_b   1.000
_cell.length_c   1.000
_cell.angle_alpha   90.00
_cell.angle_beta   90.00
_cell.angle_gamma   90.00
#
_symmetry.space_group_name_H-M   'P 1'
#
loop_
_entity.id
_entity.type
_entity.pdbx_description
1 polymer ?
#
loop_
_entity_poly.entity_id
_entity_poly.type
_entity_poly.pdbx_seq_one_letter_code
_entity_poly.pdbx_strand_id
1 'polypeptide(L)'
;EKALSNICSNQALCALRALIHLCLLGKTGLEATARACFSKAEYLKSRLDFVELLNEGPTFNEFAVRLPREADGVIAALRGKGFLPGLPLAAMGRGGPNDLLIAVTEKRTREELDVFAEALREACHD
;
A
#
# COMPACT_ATOMS: atom_id res chain seq x y z
N GLU A 1 -27.07 16.36 -28.33
CA GLU A 1 -27.06 15.13 -29.12
C GLU A 1 -25.88 14.25 -28.77
N LYS A 2 -24.81 14.84 -28.33
CA LYS A 2 -23.62 14.11 -27.85
C LYS A 2 -23.74 13.86 -26.36
N ALA A 3 -24.90 13.43 -25.95
CA ALA A 3 -25.20 13.27 -24.54
C ALA A 3 -24.13 12.44 -23.84
N LEU A 4 -23.40 13.06 -22.96
CA LEU A 4 -22.39 12.44 -22.12
C LEU A 4 -22.95 12.03 -20.75
N SER A 5 -24.24 12.23 -20.56
CA SER A 5 -24.92 11.98 -19.29
C SER A 5 -24.86 10.52 -18.82
N ASN A 6 -24.73 9.58 -19.75
CA ASN A 6 -24.55 8.16 -19.44
C ASN A 6 -23.17 7.83 -18.85
N ILE A 7 -22.19 8.70 -18.97
CA ILE A 7 -20.86 8.52 -18.37
C ILE A 7 -20.93 8.62 -16.85
N CYS A 8 -21.88 9.37 -16.30
CA CYS A 8 -22.02 9.60 -14.86
C CYS A 8 -22.72 8.47 -14.12
N SER A 9 -23.29 7.47 -14.78
CA SER A 9 -24.06 6.39 -14.15
C SER A 9 -23.21 5.52 -13.20
N ASN A 10 -21.93 5.39 -13.45
CA ASN A 10 -21.02 4.61 -12.59
C ASN A 10 -20.75 5.28 -11.24
N GLN A 11 -20.81 6.59 -11.15
CA GLN A 11 -20.58 7.32 -9.90
C GLN A 11 -21.70 7.06 -8.89
N ALA A 12 -22.96 7.03 -9.32
CA ALA A 12 -24.08 6.72 -8.46
C ALA A 12 -24.00 5.31 -7.88
N LEU A 13 -23.58 4.33 -8.66
CA LEU A 13 -23.36 2.97 -8.19
C LEU A 13 -22.21 2.88 -7.18
N CYS A 14 -21.10 3.57 -7.43
CA CYS A 14 -19.98 3.66 -6.49
C CYS A 14 -20.38 4.33 -5.17
N ALA A 15 -21.18 5.42 -5.25
CA ALA A 15 -21.70 6.09 -4.06
C ALA A 15 -22.62 5.18 -3.24
N LEU A 16 -23.50 4.41 -3.91
CA LEU A 16 -24.36 3.45 -3.25
C LEU A 16 -23.55 2.33 -2.56
N ARG A 17 -22.53 1.79 -3.22
CA ARG A 17 -21.64 0.80 -2.63
C ARG A 17 -20.91 1.33 -1.41
N ALA A 18 -20.42 2.57 -1.48
CA ALA A 18 -19.77 3.22 -0.34
C ALA A 18 -20.74 3.40 0.82
N LEU A 19 -21.98 3.86 0.54
CA LEU A 19 -23.00 4.01 1.57
C LEU A 19 -23.33 2.69 2.26
N ILE A 20 -23.56 1.62 1.48
CA ILE A 20 -23.83 0.28 2.04
C ILE A 20 -22.67 -0.19 2.91
N HIS A 21 -21.44 -0.03 2.43
CA HIS A 21 -20.24 -0.40 3.18
C HIS A 21 -20.12 0.34 4.51
N LEU A 22 -20.33 1.66 4.50
CA LEU A 22 -20.30 2.48 5.72
C LEU A 22 -21.42 2.12 6.69
N CYS A 23 -22.64 1.82 6.20
CA CYS A 23 -23.72 1.35 7.03
C CYS A 23 -23.44 -0.01 7.70
N LEU A 24 -22.79 -0.92 6.97
CA LEU A 24 -22.41 -2.23 7.51
C LEU A 24 -21.31 -2.15 8.56
N LEU A 25 -20.30 -1.31 8.33
CA LEU A 25 -19.21 -1.09 9.28
C LEU A 25 -19.70 -0.34 10.54
N GLY A 26 -20.54 0.66 10.34
CA GLY A 26 -20.91 1.59 11.39
C GLY A 26 -19.69 2.38 11.92
N LYS A 27 -19.93 3.19 12.97
CA LYS A 27 -18.86 4.00 13.59
C LYS A 27 -17.72 3.14 14.13
N THR A 28 -18.04 2.09 14.85
CA THR A 28 -17.06 1.21 15.51
C THR A 28 -16.23 0.43 14.48
N GLY A 29 -16.86 -0.10 13.43
CA GLY A 29 -16.15 -0.84 12.39
C GLY A 29 -15.22 0.05 11.57
N LEU A 30 -15.64 1.28 11.26
CA LEU A 30 -14.79 2.24 10.55
C LEU A 30 -13.54 2.61 11.36
N GLU A 31 -13.72 2.87 12.67
CA GLU A 31 -12.59 3.16 13.57
C GLU A 31 -11.65 1.95 13.72
N ALA A 32 -12.21 0.74 13.86
CA ALA A 32 -11.42 -0.49 13.96
C ALA A 32 -10.59 -0.74 12.69
N THR A 33 -11.19 -0.52 11.51
CA THR A 33 -10.50 -0.64 10.22
C THR A 33 -9.33 0.36 10.12
N ALA A 34 -9.57 1.62 10.49
CA ALA A 34 -8.53 2.65 10.47
C ALA A 34 -7.37 2.31 11.42
N ARG A 35 -7.67 1.88 12.64
CA ARG A 35 -6.67 1.44 13.63
C ARG A 35 -5.88 0.23 13.12
N ALA A 36 -6.54 -0.73 12.48
CA ALA A 36 -5.89 -1.90 11.92
C ALA A 36 -4.93 -1.52 10.77
N CYS A 37 -5.33 -0.64 9.86
CA CYS A 37 -4.45 -0.14 8.81
C CYS A 37 -3.21 0.53 9.39
N PHE A 38 -3.40 1.47 10.31
CA PHE A 38 -2.30 2.18 10.95
C PHE A 38 -1.33 1.22 11.68
N SER A 39 -1.85 0.37 12.56
CA SER A 39 -1.00 -0.51 13.36
C SER A 39 -0.24 -1.54 12.52
N LYS A 40 -0.83 -2.03 11.43
CA LYS A 40 -0.17 -2.97 10.51
C LYS A 40 0.91 -2.28 9.66
N ALA A 41 0.69 -1.03 9.24
CA ALA A 41 1.71 -0.25 8.56
C ALA A 41 2.90 0.03 9.50
N GLU A 42 2.64 0.45 10.74
CA GLU A 42 3.71 0.66 11.73
C GLU A 42 4.44 -0.65 12.08
N TYR A 43 3.70 -1.76 12.17
CA TYR A 43 4.32 -3.07 12.34
C TYR A 43 5.25 -3.42 11.18
N LEU A 44 4.80 -3.27 9.93
CA LEU A 44 5.67 -3.55 8.78
C LEU A 44 6.90 -2.66 8.77
N LYS A 45 6.76 -1.35 9.04
CA LYS A 45 7.91 -0.46 9.16
C LYS A 45 8.95 -0.97 10.17
N SER A 46 8.50 -1.51 11.30
CA SER A 46 9.41 -2.06 12.33
C SER A 46 10.15 -3.32 11.88
N ARG A 47 9.68 -4.00 10.81
CA ARG A 47 10.32 -5.17 10.21
C ARG A 47 11.29 -4.82 9.07
N LEU A 48 11.27 -3.57 8.60
CA LEU A 48 12.06 -3.09 7.47
C LEU A 48 13.31 -2.32 7.94
N ASP A 49 14.07 -2.90 8.85
CA ASP A 49 15.29 -2.32 9.42
C ASP A 49 16.48 -2.22 8.44
N PHE A 50 16.36 -2.82 7.27
CA PHE A 50 17.36 -2.85 6.20
C PHE A 50 17.14 -1.80 5.10
N VAL A 51 16.11 -0.97 5.20
CA VAL A 51 15.82 0.12 4.26
C VAL A 51 15.68 1.45 5.00
N GLU A 52 15.85 2.55 4.28
CA GLU A 52 15.65 3.90 4.80
C GLU A 52 14.16 4.29 4.67
N LEU A 53 13.52 4.68 5.78
CA LEU A 53 12.20 5.29 5.76
C LEU A 53 12.30 6.74 5.31
N LEU A 54 11.56 7.11 4.24
CA LEU A 54 11.60 8.46 3.68
C LEU A 54 10.59 9.43 4.33
N ASN A 55 9.68 8.93 5.15
CA ASN A 55 8.70 9.74 5.86
C ASN A 55 9.22 10.16 7.23
N GLU A 56 9.39 11.46 7.46
CA GLU A 56 9.86 12.01 8.75
C GLU A 56 8.78 12.01 9.84
N GLY A 57 7.51 11.88 9.48
CA GLY A 57 6.37 11.97 10.39
C GLY A 57 5.51 10.71 10.42
N PRO A 58 4.45 10.72 11.24
CA PRO A 58 3.49 9.63 11.28
C PRO A 58 2.81 9.48 9.92
N THR A 59 2.62 8.22 9.50
CA THR A 59 1.93 7.86 8.27
C THR A 59 0.67 7.06 8.61
N PHE A 60 -0.28 6.96 7.71
CA PHE A 60 -1.48 6.16 7.96
C PHE A 60 -1.26 4.71 7.52
N ASN A 61 -1.57 4.40 6.28
CA ASN A 61 -1.45 3.07 5.71
C ASN A 61 -0.47 3.01 4.54
N GLU A 62 0.12 4.15 4.18
CA GLU A 62 1.10 4.26 3.11
C GLU A 62 2.36 4.93 3.64
N PHE A 63 3.51 4.43 3.22
CA PHE A 63 4.81 5.00 3.54
C PHE A 63 5.81 4.72 2.43
N ALA A 64 6.82 5.59 2.32
CA ALA A 64 7.86 5.47 1.32
C ALA A 64 9.16 4.97 1.95
N VAL A 65 9.85 4.11 1.22
CA VAL A 65 11.16 3.58 1.61
C VAL A 65 12.17 3.78 0.48
N ARG A 66 13.43 3.93 0.84
CA ARG A 66 14.55 3.84 -0.10
C ARG A 66 15.20 2.48 0.01
N LEU A 67 15.19 1.76 -1.10
CA LEU A 67 15.83 0.46 -1.23
C LEU A 67 17.33 0.62 -1.50
N PRO A 68 18.15 -0.38 -1.18
CA PRO A 68 19.59 -0.34 -1.49
C PRO A 68 19.88 -0.45 -3.00
N ARG A 69 18.88 -0.82 -3.81
CA ARG A 69 18.98 -0.97 -5.27
C ARG A 69 17.72 -0.43 -5.96
N GLU A 70 17.71 -0.43 -7.29
CA GLU A 70 16.59 0.08 -8.09
C GLU A 70 15.28 -0.66 -7.79
N ALA A 71 14.21 0.11 -7.55
CA ALA A 71 12.90 -0.41 -7.18
C ALA A 71 12.29 -1.33 -8.24
N ASP A 72 12.50 -1.05 -9.52
CA ASP A 72 11.92 -1.85 -10.61
C ASP A 72 12.44 -3.30 -10.60
N GLY A 73 13.73 -3.52 -10.34
CA GLY A 73 14.31 -4.85 -10.20
C GLY A 73 13.74 -5.62 -9.02
N VAL A 74 13.62 -4.95 -7.85
CA VAL A 74 13.03 -5.53 -6.64
C VAL A 74 11.56 -5.86 -6.85
N ILE A 75 10.79 -4.97 -7.49
CA ILE A 75 9.39 -5.19 -7.82
C ILE A 75 9.23 -6.42 -8.73
N ALA A 76 10.09 -6.57 -9.75
CA ALA A 76 10.03 -7.70 -10.67
C ALA A 76 10.30 -9.02 -9.93
N ALA A 77 11.30 -9.07 -9.06
CA ALA A 77 11.62 -10.24 -8.25
C ALA A 77 10.45 -10.63 -7.32
N LEU A 78 9.86 -9.66 -6.63
CA LEU A 78 8.73 -9.89 -5.73
C LEU A 78 7.45 -10.31 -6.46
N ARG A 79 7.21 -9.79 -7.66
CA ARG A 79 6.10 -10.24 -8.51
C ARG A 79 6.25 -11.71 -8.88
N GLY A 80 7.47 -12.17 -9.15
CA GLY A 80 7.75 -13.58 -9.37
C GLY A 80 7.42 -14.48 -8.18
N LYS A 81 7.45 -13.92 -6.96
CA LYS A 81 7.04 -14.59 -5.71
C LYS A 81 5.56 -14.37 -5.35
N GLY A 82 4.76 -13.73 -6.22
CA GLY A 82 3.32 -13.49 -6.02
C GLY A 82 2.98 -12.24 -5.20
N PHE A 83 3.93 -11.35 -4.96
CA PHE A 83 3.69 -10.08 -4.25
C PHE A 83 3.47 -8.91 -5.21
N LEU A 84 2.64 -7.96 -4.79
CA LEU A 84 2.54 -6.61 -5.36
C LEU A 84 3.14 -5.64 -4.32
N PRO A 85 4.46 -5.41 -4.35
CA PRO A 85 5.16 -4.78 -3.22
C PRO A 85 4.88 -3.30 -3.07
N GLY A 86 4.45 -2.62 -4.11
CA GLY A 86 4.20 -1.20 -4.10
C GLY A 86 4.42 -0.55 -5.46
N LEU A 87 4.58 0.78 -5.46
CA LEU A 87 4.76 1.59 -6.66
C LEU A 87 6.13 2.28 -6.66
N PRO A 88 6.91 2.22 -7.77
CA PRO A 88 8.17 2.94 -7.87
C PRO A 88 7.88 4.44 -7.95
N LEU A 89 8.42 5.24 -7.04
CA LEU A 89 8.14 6.68 -6.97
C LEU A 89 8.70 7.43 -8.19
N ALA A 90 9.79 6.96 -8.78
CA ALA A 90 10.35 7.54 -9.99
C ALA A 90 9.37 7.51 -11.18
N ALA A 91 8.60 6.44 -11.33
CA ALA A 91 7.58 6.33 -12.38
C ALA A 91 6.42 7.32 -12.21
N MET A 92 6.25 7.86 -11.00
CA MET A 92 5.26 8.90 -10.68
C MET A 92 5.85 10.33 -10.77
N GLY A 93 7.08 10.48 -11.23
CA GLY A 93 7.80 11.75 -11.24
C GLY A 93 8.17 12.25 -9.84
N ARG A 94 8.28 11.34 -8.88
CA ARG A 94 8.59 11.62 -7.48
C ARG A 94 9.72 10.71 -7.01
N GLY A 95 10.57 11.23 -6.10
CA GLY A 95 11.67 10.46 -5.55
C GLY A 95 12.72 10.00 -6.56
N GLY A 96 13.58 9.09 -6.15
CA GLY A 96 14.65 8.48 -6.94
C GLY A 96 14.28 7.07 -7.48
N PRO A 97 15.17 6.46 -8.28
CA PRO A 97 14.96 5.13 -8.86
C PRO A 97 14.87 4.01 -7.81
N ASN A 98 15.39 4.25 -6.62
CA ASN A 98 15.38 3.29 -5.51
C ASN A 98 14.17 3.47 -4.58
N ASP A 99 13.33 4.49 -4.80
CA ASP A 99 12.28 4.85 -3.87
C ASP A 99 10.99 4.11 -4.20
N LEU A 100 10.43 3.41 -3.21
CA LEU A 100 9.23 2.57 -3.30
C LEU A 100 8.16 3.07 -2.34
N LEU A 101 6.94 3.26 -2.84
CA LEU A 101 5.74 3.50 -2.02
C LEU A 101 5.09 2.17 -1.66
N ILE A 102 4.96 1.89 -0.39
CA ILE A 102 4.33 0.67 0.14
C ILE A 102 2.99 1.03 0.78
N ALA A 103 1.94 0.22 0.54
CA ALA A 103 0.63 0.36 1.16
C ALA A 103 0.26 -0.91 1.93
N VAL A 104 -0.24 -0.73 3.16
CA VAL A 104 -0.69 -1.82 4.04
C VAL A 104 -2.11 -1.53 4.50
N THR A 105 -3.01 -2.49 4.35
CA THR A 105 -4.40 -2.34 4.78
C THR A 105 -4.76 -3.35 5.88
N GLU A 106 -5.95 -3.20 6.43
CA GLU A 106 -6.52 -4.09 7.45
C GLU A 106 -6.56 -5.57 7.03
N LYS A 107 -6.54 -5.84 5.73
CA LYS A 107 -6.68 -7.19 5.17
C LYS A 107 -5.45 -8.07 5.37
N ARG A 108 -4.29 -7.50 5.58
CA ARG A 108 -3.06 -8.28 5.73
C ARG A 108 -2.97 -8.90 7.11
N THR A 109 -2.56 -10.16 7.21
CA THR A 109 -2.23 -10.78 8.49
C THR A 109 -0.81 -10.43 8.91
N ARG A 110 -0.46 -10.70 10.16
CA ARG A 110 0.89 -10.49 10.66
C ARG A 110 1.90 -11.40 9.94
N GLU A 111 1.52 -12.66 9.76
CA GLU A 111 2.31 -13.65 9.06
C GLU A 111 2.59 -13.26 7.62
N GLU A 112 1.58 -12.71 6.90
CA GLU A 112 1.76 -12.19 5.55
C GLU A 112 2.75 -11.02 5.50
N LEU A 113 2.72 -10.14 6.51
CA LEU A 113 3.65 -9.00 6.62
C LEU A 113 5.07 -9.46 6.92
N ASP A 114 5.25 -10.47 7.78
CA ASP A 114 6.54 -11.06 8.07
C ASP A 114 7.14 -11.74 6.82
N VAL A 115 6.36 -12.55 6.12
CA VAL A 115 6.79 -13.20 4.86
C VAL A 115 7.14 -12.16 3.79
N PHE A 116 6.36 -11.09 3.69
CA PHE A 116 6.66 -9.99 2.77
C PHE A 116 7.99 -9.29 3.12
N ALA A 117 8.23 -9.00 4.41
CA ALA A 117 9.45 -8.33 4.85
C ALA A 117 10.70 -9.16 4.53
N GLU A 118 10.66 -10.48 4.75
CA GLU A 118 11.75 -11.39 4.40
C GLU A 118 11.95 -11.47 2.88
N ALA A 119 10.87 -11.61 2.10
CA ALA A 119 10.95 -11.64 0.64
C ALA A 119 11.54 -10.33 0.07
N LEU A 120 11.19 -9.18 0.67
CA LEU A 120 11.75 -7.88 0.29
C LEU A 120 13.24 -7.81 0.64
N ARG A 121 13.63 -8.31 1.81
CA ARG A 121 15.04 -8.36 2.24
C ARG A 121 15.88 -9.19 1.25
N GLU A 122 15.42 -10.38 0.90
CA GLU A 122 16.09 -11.23 -0.09
C GLU A 122 16.23 -10.51 -1.44
N ALA A 123 15.12 -9.93 -1.96
CA ALA A 123 15.13 -9.23 -3.24
C ALA A 123 16.01 -7.97 -3.26
N CYS A 124 16.36 -7.42 -2.09
CA CYS A 124 17.30 -6.31 -1.97
C CYS A 124 18.77 -6.77 -2.01
N HIS A 125 19.05 -8.03 -1.69
CA HIS A 125 20.41 -8.58 -1.63
C HIS A 125 20.81 -9.38 -2.88
N ASP A 126 19.83 -9.90 -3.64
CA ASP A 126 20.06 -10.59 -4.92
C ASP A 126 20.39 -9.61 -6.06
#